data_eef41e68ec26dc5a11890ece4cf52942
#
_entry.id   eef41e68ec26dc5a11890ece4cf52942
#
_cell.length_a   1.000
_cell.length_b   1.000
_cell.length_c   1.000
_cell.angle_alpha   90.00
_cell.angle_beta   90.00
_cell.angle_gamma   90.00
#
_symmetry.space_group_name_H-M   'P 1'
#
loop_
_entity.id
_entity.type
_entity.pdbx_description
1 polymer ?
#
loop_
_entity_poly.entity_id
_entity_poly.type
_entity_poly.pdbx_seq_one_letter_code
_entity_poly.pdbx_strand_id
1 'polypeptide(L)'
;IMLFHKALLKTRHKNLVPNITGWGRLLSKKIPVFLIVFAFLLPAAIVFSAKCEYTFSDSETDRITLSEQDRIKAHIYNTFDETNMIAGLVPVGDYAKEKALISEVNGLPGIRSALGLASIEIEEGRVLTDPYTARAASELLGVDIETAKLLYALYGYEHDSFQPILGDSDAFAVPLIDMLEFLFEAKDRGMITLDDDKEQMLESMRGTLDDALVQLRGEHYSRIVFNAAVPVEGEESVALIENIESSARKLYSENGKTELSEDAIIVIGDITSAKDLEDSFRMDNNRVSFLTIAFVFVVLLFTF
;
A
#
# COMPACT_ATOMS: atom_id res chain seq x y z
N ILE A 1 -28.36 23.06 -58.40
CA ILE A 1 -28.69 21.73 -58.92
C ILE A 1 -29.11 21.83 -60.40
N MET A 2 -29.88 22.82 -60.82
CA MET A 2 -30.32 22.96 -62.21
C MET A 2 -29.19 23.24 -63.23
N LEU A 3 -28.17 23.97 -62.86
CA LEU A 3 -27.05 24.33 -63.78
C LEU A 3 -26.15 23.12 -64.19
N PHE A 4 -26.09 22.06 -63.39
CA PHE A 4 -25.26 20.87 -63.64
C PHE A 4 -26.06 19.63 -64.05
N HIS A 5 -27.37 19.72 -64.24
CA HIS A 5 -28.27 18.62 -64.58
C HIS A 5 -27.80 17.84 -65.84
N LYS A 6 -27.40 18.53 -66.90
CA LYS A 6 -26.92 17.88 -68.14
C LYS A 6 -25.55 17.20 -67.96
N ALA A 7 -24.69 17.69 -67.09
CA ALA A 7 -23.40 17.08 -66.79
C ALA A 7 -23.59 15.83 -65.88
N LEU A 8 -24.49 15.89 -64.93
CA LEU A 8 -24.84 14.75 -64.07
C LEU A 8 -25.49 13.58 -64.83
N LEU A 9 -26.29 13.84 -65.85
CA LEU A 9 -26.90 12.83 -66.67
C LEU A 9 -25.87 12.13 -67.61
N LYS A 10 -24.74 12.74 -67.87
CA LYS A 10 -23.68 12.23 -68.74
C LYS A 10 -22.60 11.43 -68.00
N THR A 11 -22.56 11.53 -66.70
CA THR A 11 -21.62 10.77 -65.88
C THR A 11 -22.19 9.36 -65.57
N ARG A 12 -21.68 8.35 -66.27
CA ARG A 12 -21.87 6.94 -65.86
C ARG A 12 -21.14 6.71 -64.57
N HIS A 13 -21.84 6.76 -63.44
CA HIS A 13 -21.26 6.32 -62.17
C HIS A 13 -21.00 4.85 -62.20
N LYS A 14 -19.77 4.44 -62.21
CA LYS A 14 -19.42 3.06 -61.87
C LYS A 14 -19.84 2.85 -60.44
N ASN A 15 -20.68 1.83 -60.16
CA ASN A 15 -20.98 1.41 -58.80
C ASN A 15 -19.66 1.05 -58.13
N LEU A 16 -19.25 1.87 -57.14
CA LEU A 16 -18.08 1.64 -56.27
C LEU A 16 -18.27 0.37 -55.43
N VAL A 17 -19.52 -0.02 -55.17
CA VAL A 17 -19.85 -1.22 -54.41
C VAL A 17 -19.91 -2.40 -55.39
N PRO A 18 -19.01 -3.38 -55.29
CA PRO A 18 -19.09 -4.57 -56.09
C PRO A 18 -20.40 -5.31 -55.82
N ASN A 19 -20.91 -5.98 -56.84
CA ASN A 19 -22.17 -6.73 -56.71
C ASN A 19 -22.01 -7.91 -55.75
N ILE A 20 -22.43 -7.74 -54.50
CA ILE A 20 -22.31 -8.71 -53.41
C ILE A 20 -23.49 -9.67 -53.31
N THR A 21 -24.40 -9.72 -54.28
CA THR A 21 -25.58 -10.60 -54.24
C THR A 21 -25.21 -12.08 -54.15
N GLY A 22 -24.07 -12.50 -54.75
CA GLY A 22 -23.54 -13.86 -54.61
C GLY A 22 -23.12 -14.17 -53.19
N TRP A 23 -22.46 -13.24 -52.55
CA TRP A 23 -22.06 -13.34 -51.13
C TRP A 23 -23.27 -13.39 -50.20
N GLY A 24 -24.28 -12.54 -50.43
CA GLY A 24 -25.52 -12.54 -49.64
C GLY A 24 -26.24 -13.92 -49.69
N ARG A 25 -26.29 -14.55 -50.87
CA ARG A 25 -26.93 -15.86 -51.06
C ARG A 25 -26.10 -16.98 -50.41
N LEU A 26 -24.76 -16.89 -50.41
CA LEU A 26 -23.88 -17.82 -49.70
C LEU A 26 -24.00 -17.70 -48.19
N LEU A 27 -24.04 -16.48 -47.70
CA LEU A 27 -24.23 -16.18 -46.26
C LEU A 27 -25.58 -16.66 -45.76
N SER A 28 -26.69 -16.39 -46.49
CA SER A 28 -28.03 -16.83 -46.07
C SER A 28 -28.17 -18.34 -45.99
N LYS A 29 -27.52 -19.10 -46.89
CA LYS A 29 -27.47 -20.56 -46.83
C LYS A 29 -26.65 -21.13 -45.69
N LYS A 30 -25.69 -20.36 -45.16
CA LYS A 30 -24.75 -20.79 -44.13
C LYS A 30 -25.01 -20.16 -42.76
N ILE A 31 -26.13 -19.42 -42.60
CA ILE A 31 -26.54 -18.83 -41.34
C ILE A 31 -26.42 -19.76 -40.13
N PRO A 32 -26.95 -21.01 -40.18
CA PRO A 32 -26.86 -21.90 -39.02
C PRO A 32 -25.42 -22.28 -38.66
N VAL A 33 -24.54 -22.42 -39.66
CA VAL A 33 -23.11 -22.70 -39.42
C VAL A 33 -22.42 -21.51 -38.72
N PHE A 34 -22.69 -20.29 -39.18
CA PHE A 34 -22.16 -19.09 -38.55
C PHE A 34 -22.66 -18.93 -37.13
N LEU A 35 -23.93 -19.23 -36.87
CA LEU A 35 -24.54 -19.16 -35.56
C LEU A 35 -23.87 -20.15 -34.58
N ILE A 36 -23.59 -21.38 -35.02
CA ILE A 36 -22.89 -22.38 -34.22
C ILE A 36 -21.44 -21.90 -33.92
N VAL A 37 -20.72 -21.45 -34.97
CA VAL A 37 -19.35 -20.95 -34.79
C VAL A 37 -19.33 -19.78 -33.82
N PHE A 38 -20.27 -18.85 -33.91
CA PHE A 38 -20.35 -17.71 -33.03
C PHE A 38 -20.71 -18.12 -31.59
N ALA A 39 -21.58 -19.10 -31.41
CA ALA A 39 -21.95 -19.65 -30.12
C ALA A 39 -20.77 -20.32 -29.39
N PHE A 40 -19.75 -20.79 -30.10
CA PHE A 40 -18.52 -21.31 -29.51
C PHE A 40 -17.45 -20.21 -29.33
N LEU A 41 -17.31 -19.29 -30.29
CA LEU A 41 -16.29 -18.25 -30.23
C LEU A 41 -16.58 -17.22 -29.12
N LEU A 42 -17.85 -16.90 -28.87
CA LEU A 42 -18.23 -15.89 -27.90
C LEU A 42 -17.88 -16.28 -26.45
N PRO A 43 -18.23 -17.50 -25.97
CA PRO A 43 -17.76 -17.94 -24.65
C PRO A 43 -16.24 -18.04 -24.55
N ALA A 44 -15.58 -18.53 -25.62
CA ALA A 44 -14.12 -18.57 -25.67
C ALA A 44 -13.51 -17.17 -25.54
N ALA A 45 -14.03 -16.19 -26.29
CA ALA A 45 -13.57 -14.80 -26.21
C ALA A 45 -13.79 -14.20 -24.82
N ILE A 46 -14.92 -14.48 -24.17
CA ILE A 46 -15.19 -14.03 -22.79
C ILE A 46 -14.16 -14.63 -21.81
N VAL A 47 -13.86 -15.92 -21.92
CA VAL A 47 -12.88 -16.58 -21.03
C VAL A 47 -11.48 -16.03 -21.26
N PHE A 48 -11.08 -15.81 -22.52
CA PHE A 48 -9.76 -15.21 -22.81
C PHE A 48 -9.68 -13.74 -22.38
N SER A 49 -10.75 -12.97 -22.56
CA SER A 49 -10.82 -11.58 -22.11
C SER A 49 -10.77 -11.46 -20.58
N ALA A 50 -11.40 -12.40 -19.86
CA ALA A 50 -11.36 -12.43 -18.39
C ALA A 50 -9.98 -12.79 -17.82
N LYS A 51 -9.12 -13.42 -18.64
CA LYS A 51 -7.74 -13.78 -18.27
C LYS A 51 -6.70 -12.74 -18.75
N CYS A 52 -7.15 -11.69 -19.42
CA CYS A 52 -6.26 -10.64 -19.86
C CYS A 52 -5.90 -9.77 -18.66
N GLU A 53 -4.64 -9.77 -18.27
CA GLU A 53 -4.10 -8.88 -17.25
C GLU A 53 -3.98 -7.47 -17.84
N TYR A 54 -4.42 -6.49 -17.05
CA TYR A 54 -4.25 -5.09 -17.41
C TYR A 54 -2.93 -4.61 -16.80
N THR A 55 -1.93 -4.37 -17.64
CA THR A 55 -0.66 -3.75 -17.22
C THR A 55 -0.68 -2.27 -17.60
N PHE A 56 -0.37 -1.42 -16.64
CA PHE A 56 -0.38 0.04 -16.81
C PHE A 56 1.03 0.65 -16.75
N SER A 57 2.04 -0.20 -16.51
CA SER A 57 3.43 0.23 -16.40
C SER A 57 4.00 0.55 -17.79
N ASP A 58 4.54 1.75 -17.93
CA ASP A 58 5.30 2.17 -19.11
C ASP A 58 6.53 1.30 -19.40
N SER A 59 6.97 0.52 -18.42
CA SER A 59 8.20 -0.28 -18.49
C SER A 59 8.15 -1.43 -19.50
N GLU A 60 6.97 -1.92 -19.88
CA GLU A 60 6.84 -2.99 -20.87
C GLU A 60 6.63 -2.49 -22.31
N THR A 61 6.05 -1.31 -22.47
CA THR A 61 5.73 -0.76 -23.80
C THR A 61 6.98 -0.19 -24.50
N ASP A 62 8.00 0.22 -23.76
CA ASP A 62 9.22 0.86 -24.25
C ASP A 62 10.37 -0.11 -24.56
N ARG A 63 10.14 -1.44 -24.55
CA ARG A 63 11.19 -2.44 -24.82
C ARG A 63 11.82 -2.36 -26.21
N ILE A 64 11.31 -1.53 -27.12
CA ILE A 64 11.88 -1.35 -28.45
C ILE A 64 13.08 -0.38 -28.43
N THR A 65 13.12 0.56 -27.48
CA THR A 65 14.26 1.47 -27.28
C THR A 65 14.45 1.76 -25.78
N LEU A 66 15.19 0.87 -25.10
CA LEU A 66 15.59 1.13 -23.72
C LEU A 66 16.36 2.45 -23.64
N SER A 67 15.85 3.40 -22.89
CA SER A 67 16.59 4.62 -22.57
C SER A 67 17.83 4.26 -21.73
N GLU A 68 18.79 5.17 -21.64
CA GLU A 68 19.98 4.96 -20.79
C GLU A 68 19.58 4.77 -19.32
N GLN A 69 18.51 5.45 -18.88
CA GLN A 69 17.95 5.31 -17.54
C GLN A 69 17.35 3.91 -17.29
N ASP A 70 16.66 3.33 -18.28
CA ASP A 70 16.09 1.99 -18.15
C ASP A 70 17.15 0.91 -18.08
N ARG A 71 18.26 1.10 -18.81
CA ARG A 71 19.44 0.21 -18.71
C ARG A 71 20.07 0.28 -17.32
N ILE A 72 20.18 1.46 -16.75
CA ILE A 72 20.71 1.66 -15.39
C ILE A 72 19.77 1.03 -14.37
N LYS A 73 18.45 1.26 -14.46
CA LYS A 73 17.44 0.62 -13.62
C LYS A 73 17.52 -0.90 -13.71
N ALA A 74 17.50 -1.44 -14.92
CA ALA A 74 17.62 -2.89 -15.12
C ALA A 74 18.93 -3.46 -14.53
N HIS A 75 20.03 -2.73 -14.62
CA HIS A 75 21.29 -3.16 -14.00
C HIS A 75 21.23 -3.14 -12.47
N ILE A 76 20.59 -2.12 -11.88
CA ILE A 76 20.35 -2.03 -10.45
C ILE A 76 19.45 -3.19 -9.99
N TYR A 77 18.34 -3.42 -10.66
CA TYR A 77 17.39 -4.50 -10.31
C TYR A 77 18.02 -5.90 -10.46
N ASN A 78 18.82 -6.11 -11.49
CA ASN A 78 19.55 -7.38 -11.65
C ASN A 78 20.65 -7.60 -10.62
N THR A 79 21.15 -6.54 -9.97
CA THR A 79 22.23 -6.62 -8.98
C THR A 79 21.72 -6.68 -7.55
N PHE A 80 20.67 -5.92 -7.25
CA PHE A 80 20.13 -5.72 -5.89
C PHE A 80 18.71 -6.27 -5.73
N ASP A 81 18.13 -6.84 -6.78
CA ASP A 81 16.73 -7.18 -6.97
C ASP A 81 15.80 -5.95 -6.94
N GLU A 82 14.63 -6.10 -7.50
CA GLU A 82 13.59 -5.08 -7.45
C GLU A 82 13.03 -4.99 -6.02
N THR A 83 12.92 -3.77 -5.50
CA THR A 83 12.35 -3.52 -4.19
C THR A 83 11.38 -2.36 -4.29
N ASN A 84 10.13 -2.62 -3.95
CA ASN A 84 9.07 -1.63 -3.91
C ASN A 84 8.76 -1.26 -2.45
N MET A 85 8.60 0.03 -2.20
CA MET A 85 8.32 0.55 -0.88
C MET A 85 6.81 0.78 -0.73
N ILE A 86 6.25 0.27 0.36
CA ILE A 86 4.85 0.42 0.73
C ILE A 86 4.82 1.06 2.11
N ALA A 87 4.01 2.08 2.31
CA ALA A 87 3.77 2.68 3.62
C ALA A 87 2.38 2.25 4.13
N GLY A 88 2.35 1.66 5.32
CA GLY A 88 1.14 1.41 6.07
C GLY A 88 0.95 2.47 7.15
N LEU A 89 -0.22 3.08 7.22
CA LEU A 89 -0.62 3.98 8.29
C LEU A 89 -1.59 3.25 9.21
N VAL A 90 -1.25 3.19 10.48
CA VAL A 90 -2.05 2.55 11.54
C VAL A 90 -2.29 3.53 12.68
N PRO A 91 -3.36 3.39 13.47
CA PRO A 91 -3.61 4.28 14.60
C PRO A 91 -2.43 4.32 15.57
N VAL A 92 -2.05 5.53 15.99
CA VAL A 92 -0.94 5.76 16.93
C VAL A 92 -1.28 5.28 18.34
N GLY A 93 -0.26 4.87 19.10
CA GLY A 93 -0.35 4.67 20.56
C GLY A 93 -0.43 3.21 21.01
N ASP A 94 -0.59 2.24 20.10
CA ASP A 94 -0.58 0.81 20.44
C ASP A 94 0.65 0.11 19.87
N TYR A 95 1.79 0.29 20.54
CA TYR A 95 3.08 -0.30 20.13
C TYR A 95 3.04 -1.84 20.08
N ALA A 96 2.21 -2.47 20.91
CA ALA A 96 2.08 -3.92 20.92
C ALA A 96 1.42 -4.43 19.63
N LYS A 97 0.36 -3.76 19.15
CA LYS A 97 -0.27 -4.08 17.88
C LYS A 97 0.64 -3.75 16.70
N GLU A 98 1.36 -2.62 16.74
CA GLU A 98 2.34 -2.24 15.72
C GLU A 98 3.43 -3.30 15.60
N LYS A 99 4.02 -3.75 16.72
CA LYS A 99 5.03 -4.81 16.79
C LYS A 99 4.50 -6.13 16.24
N ALA A 100 3.27 -6.50 16.61
CA ALA A 100 2.61 -7.71 16.12
C ALA A 100 2.38 -7.65 14.60
N LEU A 101 1.94 -6.51 14.07
CA LEU A 101 1.75 -6.31 12.63
C LEU A 101 3.07 -6.41 11.87
N ILE A 102 4.12 -5.74 12.34
CA ILE A 102 5.46 -5.80 11.75
C ILE A 102 5.96 -7.26 11.72
N SER A 103 5.78 -7.99 12.81
CA SER A 103 6.20 -9.41 12.90
C SER A 103 5.40 -10.31 11.94
N GLU A 104 4.06 -10.11 11.87
CA GLU A 104 3.19 -10.89 10.97
C GLU A 104 3.52 -10.61 9.50
N VAL A 105 3.69 -9.34 9.13
CA VAL A 105 4.01 -8.93 7.76
C VAL A 105 5.41 -9.36 7.34
N ASN A 106 6.40 -9.32 8.22
CA ASN A 106 7.74 -9.84 7.94
C ASN A 106 7.76 -11.35 7.62
N GLY A 107 6.72 -12.08 8.06
CA GLY A 107 6.53 -13.50 7.72
C GLY A 107 5.87 -13.75 6.36
N LEU A 108 5.36 -12.71 5.68
CA LEU A 108 4.68 -12.87 4.39
C LEU A 108 5.69 -13.09 3.26
N PRO A 109 5.36 -13.99 2.30
CA PRO A 109 6.16 -14.12 1.09
C PRO A 109 6.13 -12.81 0.30
N GLY A 110 7.28 -12.41 -0.23
CA GLY A 110 7.41 -11.15 -0.97
C GLY A 110 7.76 -9.93 -0.12
N ILE A 111 7.81 -10.02 1.21
CA ILE A 111 8.33 -8.98 2.09
C ILE A 111 9.79 -9.26 2.43
N ARG A 112 10.65 -8.26 2.26
CA ARG A 112 12.06 -8.29 2.70
C ARG A 112 12.22 -7.78 4.12
N SER A 113 11.55 -6.68 4.43
CA SER A 113 11.59 -6.07 5.77
C SER A 113 10.38 -5.18 5.99
N ALA A 114 9.93 -5.13 7.23
CA ALA A 114 8.98 -4.14 7.72
C ALA A 114 9.65 -3.33 8.83
N LEU A 115 9.59 -2.01 8.73
CA LEU A 115 10.20 -1.07 9.65
C LEU A 115 9.12 -0.10 10.17
N GLY A 116 8.99 -0.01 11.46
CA GLY A 116 8.15 0.95 12.16
C GLY A 116 8.79 1.32 13.48
N LEU A 117 8.16 2.19 14.24
CA LEU A 117 8.68 2.63 15.52
C LEU A 117 8.87 1.45 16.48
N ALA A 118 7.94 0.48 16.45
CA ALA A 118 7.97 -0.72 17.27
C ALA A 118 8.99 -1.80 16.79
N SER A 119 9.81 -1.51 15.80
CA SER A 119 10.91 -2.39 15.35
C SER A 119 12.30 -1.78 15.54
N ILE A 120 12.40 -0.56 16.08
CA ILE A 120 13.69 0.08 16.31
C ILE A 120 14.38 -0.57 17.50
N GLU A 121 15.46 -1.28 17.24
CA GLU A 121 16.30 -1.87 18.27
C GLU A 121 17.34 -0.86 18.79
N ILE A 122 17.48 -0.78 20.10
CA ILE A 122 18.51 0.03 20.78
C ILE A 122 19.74 -0.82 21.02
N GLU A 123 19.51 -2.04 21.44
CA GLU A 123 20.50 -3.12 21.62
C GLU A 123 19.91 -4.43 21.10
N GLU A 124 20.72 -5.43 20.89
CA GLU A 124 20.29 -6.74 20.41
C GLU A 124 19.13 -7.31 21.25
N GLY A 125 17.95 -7.42 20.62
CA GLY A 125 16.72 -7.92 21.25
C GLY A 125 16.01 -6.92 22.17
N ARG A 126 16.42 -5.65 22.22
CA ARG A 126 15.80 -4.60 23.02
C ARG A 126 15.24 -3.49 22.13
N VAL A 127 13.92 -3.40 22.07
CA VAL A 127 13.20 -2.45 21.19
C VAL A 127 12.84 -1.19 21.94
N LEU A 128 12.92 -0.07 21.25
CA LEU A 128 12.64 1.28 21.80
C LEU A 128 11.22 1.42 22.40
N THR A 129 10.25 0.69 21.86
CA THR A 129 8.85 0.73 22.32
C THR A 129 8.50 -0.34 23.35
N ASP A 130 9.43 -1.24 23.70
CA ASP A 130 9.17 -2.22 24.74
C ASP A 130 9.10 -1.54 26.11
N PRO A 131 8.25 -2.02 27.02
CA PRO A 131 8.14 -1.48 28.36
C PRO A 131 9.33 -1.92 29.23
N TYR A 132 10.03 -0.97 29.81
CA TYR A 132 11.14 -1.20 30.73
C TYR A 132 10.82 -0.67 32.12
N THR A 133 11.34 -1.35 33.14
CA THR A 133 11.33 -0.89 34.52
C THR A 133 12.39 0.17 34.75
N ALA A 134 12.30 0.94 35.85
CA ALA A 134 13.31 1.94 36.20
C ALA A 134 14.73 1.37 36.25
N ARG A 135 14.89 0.12 36.72
CA ARG A 135 16.18 -0.59 36.77
C ARG A 135 16.70 -0.87 35.38
N ALA A 136 15.88 -1.45 34.52
CA ALA A 136 16.27 -1.79 33.16
C ALA A 136 16.58 -0.54 32.32
N ALA A 137 15.81 0.53 32.49
CA ALA A 137 16.06 1.81 31.84
C ALA A 137 17.36 2.48 32.35
N SER A 138 17.64 2.40 33.65
CA SER A 138 18.91 2.87 34.25
C SER A 138 20.11 2.19 33.60
N GLU A 139 20.08 0.87 33.43
CA GLU A 139 21.16 0.10 32.79
C GLU A 139 21.33 0.48 31.32
N LEU A 140 20.21 0.64 30.56
CA LEU A 140 20.24 0.99 29.13
C LEU A 140 20.74 2.41 28.88
N LEU A 141 20.31 3.36 29.68
CA LEU A 141 20.60 4.78 29.47
C LEU A 141 21.87 5.23 30.20
N GLY A 142 22.49 4.37 31.02
CA GLY A 142 23.64 4.73 31.83
C GLY A 142 23.34 5.80 32.88
N VAL A 143 22.09 5.97 33.28
CA VAL A 143 21.63 6.89 34.30
C VAL A 143 21.65 6.17 35.64
N ASP A 144 21.96 6.87 36.76
CA ASP A 144 21.91 6.23 38.06
C ASP A 144 20.49 5.76 38.44
N ILE A 145 20.39 4.71 39.23
CA ILE A 145 19.13 4.06 39.56
C ILE A 145 18.18 4.99 40.35
N GLU A 146 18.71 5.88 41.17
CA GLU A 146 17.90 6.78 41.99
C GLU A 146 17.27 7.86 41.10
N THR A 147 18.02 8.40 40.15
CA THR A 147 17.52 9.32 39.13
C THR A 147 16.45 8.62 38.24
N ALA A 148 16.70 7.39 37.82
CA ALA A 148 15.71 6.61 37.05
C ALA A 148 14.41 6.38 37.84
N LYS A 149 14.49 6.00 39.11
CA LYS A 149 13.32 5.83 39.96
C LYS A 149 12.54 7.12 40.17
N LEU A 150 13.25 8.26 40.38
CA LEU A 150 12.62 9.55 40.48
C LEU A 150 11.88 9.93 39.21
N LEU A 151 12.50 9.70 38.05
CA LEU A 151 11.89 9.97 36.75
C LEU A 151 10.61 9.13 36.55
N TYR A 152 10.66 7.83 36.87
CA TYR A 152 9.48 6.95 36.80
C TYR A 152 8.38 7.36 37.79
N ALA A 153 8.73 7.84 38.96
CA ALA A 153 7.75 8.36 39.93
C ALA A 153 7.09 9.66 39.42
N LEU A 154 7.86 10.56 38.81
CA LEU A 154 7.34 11.79 38.21
C LEU A 154 6.44 11.49 37.01
N TYR A 155 6.87 10.59 36.14
CA TYR A 155 6.07 10.12 35.02
C TYR A 155 4.73 9.54 35.48
N GLY A 156 4.78 8.64 36.48
CA GLY A 156 3.56 8.05 37.04
C GLY A 156 2.63 9.11 37.65
N TYR A 157 3.17 10.09 38.34
CA TYR A 157 2.39 11.19 38.89
C TYR A 157 1.69 12.04 37.83
N GLU A 158 2.37 12.40 36.74
CA GLU A 158 1.80 13.17 35.62
C GLU A 158 0.76 12.38 34.82
N HIS A 159 0.85 11.04 34.81
CA HIS A 159 -0.07 10.15 34.10
C HIS A 159 -1.08 9.45 35.02
N ASP A 160 -1.40 10.02 36.17
CA ASP A 160 -2.38 9.50 37.15
C ASP A 160 -2.11 8.04 37.59
N SER A 161 -0.86 7.59 37.50
CA SER A 161 -0.40 6.28 37.92
C SER A 161 0.40 6.38 39.21
N PHE A 162 -0.19 5.96 40.33
CA PHE A 162 0.47 5.97 41.63
C PHE A 162 1.27 4.71 41.95
N GLN A 163 1.33 3.75 41.02
CA GLN A 163 2.04 2.48 41.21
C GLN A 163 3.53 2.65 41.55
N PRO A 164 4.30 3.54 40.86
CA PRO A 164 5.72 3.70 41.16
C PRO A 164 5.97 4.39 42.52
N ILE A 165 4.99 5.06 43.08
CA ILE A 165 5.10 5.79 44.36
C ILE A 165 4.62 4.94 45.55
N LEU A 166 3.48 4.24 45.38
CA LEU A 166 2.80 3.52 46.47
C LEU A 166 2.95 1.99 46.39
N GLY A 167 3.41 1.47 45.28
CA GLY A 167 3.56 0.05 45.00
C GLY A 167 5.02 -0.40 44.85
N ASP A 168 5.18 -1.56 44.22
CA ASP A 168 6.49 -2.07 43.84
C ASP A 168 7.00 -1.29 42.62
N SER A 169 7.93 -0.37 42.82
CA SER A 169 8.54 0.44 41.76
C SER A 169 9.26 -0.42 40.71
N ASP A 170 9.65 -1.65 41.08
CA ASP A 170 10.31 -2.58 40.18
C ASP A 170 9.32 -3.31 39.24
N ALA A 171 7.99 -3.22 39.52
CA ALA A 171 6.94 -3.78 38.66
C ALA A 171 6.35 -2.78 37.66
N PHE A 172 6.57 -1.46 37.87
CA PHE A 172 6.10 -0.43 36.95
C PHE A 172 7.00 -0.31 35.75
N ALA A 173 6.48 -0.56 34.55
CA ALA A 173 7.22 -0.52 33.30
C ALA A 173 6.55 0.44 32.33
N VAL A 174 7.36 1.24 31.62
CA VAL A 174 6.94 2.25 30.65
C VAL A 174 7.70 2.02 29.36
N PRO A 175 7.10 2.19 28.18
CA PRO A 175 7.82 2.17 26.91
C PRO A 175 9.01 3.14 26.96
N LEU A 176 10.19 2.68 26.54
CA LEU A 176 11.38 3.50 26.67
C LEU A 176 11.30 4.80 25.89
N ILE A 177 10.62 4.77 24.74
CA ILE A 177 10.36 5.96 23.94
C ILE A 177 9.60 7.03 24.73
N ASP A 178 8.53 6.65 25.43
CA ASP A 178 7.73 7.58 26.22
C ASP A 178 8.52 8.12 27.40
N MET A 179 9.38 7.27 27.97
CA MET A 179 10.27 7.68 29.07
C MET A 179 11.39 8.64 28.59
N LEU A 180 11.92 8.43 27.38
CA LEU A 180 12.91 9.35 26.78
C LEU A 180 12.28 10.72 26.47
N GLU A 181 11.08 10.75 25.87
CA GLU A 181 10.36 11.99 25.62
C GLU A 181 10.11 12.73 26.94
N PHE A 182 9.67 12.02 27.98
CA PHE A 182 9.48 12.58 29.30
C PHE A 182 10.77 13.08 29.94
N LEU A 183 11.89 12.37 29.76
CA LEU A 183 13.21 12.78 30.24
C LEU A 183 13.66 14.11 29.60
N PHE A 184 13.47 14.25 28.28
CA PHE A 184 13.76 15.50 27.58
C PHE A 184 12.89 16.63 28.09
N GLU A 185 11.61 16.39 28.28
CA GLU A 185 10.68 17.39 28.79
C GLU A 185 11.02 17.79 30.25
N ALA A 186 11.34 16.85 31.13
CA ALA A 186 11.74 17.07 32.49
C ALA A 186 13.06 17.87 32.58
N LYS A 187 14.01 17.64 31.68
CA LYS A 187 15.23 18.42 31.53
C LYS A 187 14.92 19.84 31.10
N ASP A 188 14.11 20.01 30.05
CA ASP A 188 13.74 21.33 29.52
C ASP A 188 12.99 22.20 30.57
N ARG A 189 12.20 21.54 31.42
CA ARG A 189 11.55 22.20 32.60
C ARG A 189 12.47 22.44 33.78
N GLY A 190 13.73 21.98 33.73
CA GLY A 190 14.70 22.13 34.83
C GLY A 190 14.41 21.27 36.05
N MET A 191 13.63 20.20 35.90
CA MET A 191 13.30 19.26 36.99
C MET A 191 14.46 18.32 37.32
N ILE A 192 15.32 18.04 36.35
CA ILE A 192 16.51 17.20 36.47
C ILE A 192 17.74 17.94 35.97
N THR A 193 18.88 17.67 36.63
CA THR A 193 20.20 18.19 36.22
C THR A 193 21.08 16.97 35.91
N LEU A 194 21.74 16.98 34.79
CA LEU A 194 22.66 15.92 34.36
C LEU A 194 24.07 16.46 34.30
N ASP A 195 25.06 15.59 34.47
CA ASP A 195 26.45 15.91 34.23
C ASP A 195 26.72 16.21 32.76
N ASP A 196 27.69 17.07 32.44
CA ASP A 196 27.99 17.55 31.08
C ASP A 196 28.14 16.41 30.05
N ASP A 197 28.80 15.31 30.43
CA ASP A 197 28.99 14.12 29.54
C ASP A 197 27.65 13.42 29.20
N LYS A 198 26.78 13.31 30.21
CA LYS A 198 25.46 12.69 30.03
C LYS A 198 24.51 13.62 29.26
N GLU A 199 24.65 14.92 29.45
CA GLU A 199 23.90 15.91 28.72
C GLU A 199 24.21 15.88 27.23
N GLN A 200 25.49 15.74 26.84
CA GLN A 200 25.91 15.63 25.45
C GLN A 200 25.40 14.37 24.78
N MET A 201 25.47 13.24 25.52
CA MET A 201 24.93 11.95 25.05
C MET A 201 23.41 12.04 24.83
N LEU A 202 22.68 12.62 25.78
CA LEU A 202 21.23 12.78 25.74
C LEU A 202 20.80 13.66 24.55
N GLU A 203 21.51 14.76 24.28
CA GLU A 203 21.23 15.66 23.16
C GLU A 203 21.47 14.97 21.81
N SER A 204 22.49 14.12 21.70
CA SER A 204 22.72 13.30 20.52
C SER A 204 21.59 12.28 20.29
N MET A 205 21.12 11.65 21.37
CA MET A 205 19.98 10.73 21.32
C MET A 205 18.68 11.45 20.94
N ARG A 206 18.47 12.66 21.45
CA ARG A 206 17.30 13.50 21.13
C ARG A 206 17.19 13.76 19.64
N GLY A 207 18.28 14.20 19.00
CA GLY A 207 18.28 14.45 17.55
C GLY A 207 17.91 13.20 16.75
N THR A 208 18.47 12.04 17.11
CA THR A 208 18.15 10.77 16.42
C THR A 208 16.71 10.32 16.66
N LEU A 209 16.20 10.49 17.88
CA LEU A 209 14.83 10.15 18.23
C LEU A 209 13.84 11.08 17.53
N ASP A 210 14.07 12.38 17.54
CA ASP A 210 13.23 13.37 16.87
C ASP A 210 13.12 13.09 15.36
N ASP A 211 14.24 12.77 14.70
CA ASP A 211 14.27 12.39 13.30
C ASP A 211 13.44 11.12 13.03
N ALA A 212 13.53 10.12 13.90
CA ALA A 212 12.75 8.89 13.79
C ALA A 212 11.24 9.15 14.03
N LEU A 213 10.91 9.94 15.04
CA LEU A 213 9.54 10.31 15.38
C LEU A 213 8.87 11.08 14.26
N VAL A 214 9.54 12.10 13.71
CA VAL A 214 9.01 12.88 12.57
C VAL A 214 8.72 12.00 11.35
N GLN A 215 9.50 10.95 11.15
CA GLN A 215 9.31 10.06 10.02
C GLN A 215 8.27 8.96 10.27
N LEU A 216 8.17 8.43 11.49
CA LEU A 216 7.41 7.21 11.78
C LEU A 216 6.15 7.46 12.62
N ARG A 217 6.01 8.61 13.29
CA ARG A 217 4.86 8.91 14.15
C ARG A 217 4.27 10.28 13.81
N GLY A 218 3.01 10.30 13.43
CA GLY A 218 2.19 11.49 13.28
C GLY A 218 1.27 11.70 14.48
N GLU A 219 0.39 12.68 14.40
CA GLU A 219 -0.56 13.01 15.47
C GLU A 219 -1.62 11.88 15.66
N HIS A 220 -2.05 11.26 14.56
CA HIS A 220 -3.13 10.28 14.57
C HIS A 220 -2.69 8.89 14.09
N TYR A 221 -1.58 8.80 13.35
CA TYR A 221 -1.11 7.58 12.73
C TYR A 221 0.37 7.34 12.96
N SER A 222 0.72 6.07 13.18
CA SER A 222 2.08 5.57 13.03
C SER A 222 2.28 5.07 11.60
N ARG A 223 3.47 5.31 11.04
CA ARG A 223 3.86 4.84 9.71
C ARG A 223 4.76 3.62 9.82
N ILE A 224 4.36 2.55 9.16
CA ILE A 224 5.18 1.35 8.98
C ILE A 224 5.61 1.31 7.51
N VAL A 225 6.87 1.09 7.24
CA VAL A 225 7.43 1.00 5.90
C VAL A 225 7.71 -0.47 5.59
N PHE A 226 7.09 -1.00 4.54
CA PHE A 226 7.30 -2.36 4.06
C PHE A 226 8.14 -2.31 2.79
N ASN A 227 9.23 -3.06 2.77
CA ASN A 227 10.04 -3.27 1.58
C ASN A 227 9.61 -4.60 0.94
N ALA A 228 8.93 -4.52 -0.18
CA ALA A 228 8.41 -5.66 -0.91
C ALA A 228 9.32 -6.03 -2.09
N ALA A 229 9.59 -7.32 -2.25
CA ALA A 229 10.34 -7.89 -3.37
C ALA A 229 9.37 -8.52 -4.38
N VAL A 230 8.32 -7.80 -4.72
CA VAL A 230 7.34 -8.16 -5.75
C VAL A 230 7.29 -7.05 -6.79
N PRO A 231 6.92 -7.35 -8.04
CA PRO A 231 6.74 -6.33 -9.07
C PRO A 231 5.65 -5.33 -8.67
N VAL A 232 5.63 -4.15 -9.31
CA VAL A 232 4.62 -3.11 -9.05
C VAL A 232 3.22 -3.60 -9.41
N GLU A 233 3.11 -4.42 -10.45
CA GLU A 233 1.86 -4.93 -11.01
C GLU A 233 1.85 -6.47 -11.01
N GLY A 234 0.67 -7.07 -10.93
CA GLY A 234 0.45 -8.49 -11.03
C GLY A 234 -0.26 -9.12 -9.81
N GLU A 235 -0.66 -10.38 -9.97
CA GLU A 235 -1.42 -11.12 -8.94
C GLU A 235 -0.68 -11.23 -7.59
N GLU A 236 0.65 -11.36 -7.62
CA GLU A 236 1.47 -11.45 -6.39
C GLU A 236 1.43 -10.15 -5.58
N SER A 237 1.46 -9.03 -6.26
CA SER A 237 1.42 -7.69 -5.65
C SER A 237 0.06 -7.39 -5.05
N VAL A 238 -1.01 -7.72 -5.77
CA VAL A 238 -2.39 -7.59 -5.28
C VAL A 238 -2.60 -8.46 -4.04
N ALA A 239 -2.19 -9.73 -4.10
CA ALA A 239 -2.31 -10.65 -2.96
C ALA A 239 -1.50 -10.18 -1.74
N LEU A 240 -0.32 -9.60 -1.96
CA LEU A 240 0.49 -9.04 -0.89
C LEU A 240 -0.21 -7.88 -0.18
N ILE A 241 -0.75 -6.92 -0.93
CA ILE A 241 -1.51 -5.79 -0.36
C ILE A 241 -2.72 -6.28 0.43
N GLU A 242 -3.50 -7.21 -0.12
CA GLU A 242 -4.66 -7.78 0.57
C GLU A 242 -4.27 -8.49 1.88
N ASN A 243 -3.15 -9.19 1.90
CA ASN A 243 -2.63 -9.84 3.10
C ASN A 243 -2.21 -8.80 4.15
N ILE A 244 -1.50 -7.74 3.77
CA ILE A 244 -1.09 -6.65 4.67
C ILE A 244 -2.34 -5.97 5.27
N GLU A 245 -3.31 -5.60 4.43
CA GLU A 245 -4.55 -4.97 4.88
C GLU A 245 -5.35 -5.89 5.81
N SER A 246 -5.47 -7.18 5.49
CA SER A 246 -6.21 -8.13 6.30
C SER A 246 -5.56 -8.35 7.66
N SER A 247 -4.22 -8.48 7.72
CA SER A 247 -3.46 -8.60 8.96
C SER A 247 -3.61 -7.36 9.82
N ALA A 248 -3.50 -6.18 9.23
CA ALA A 248 -3.68 -4.92 9.93
C ALA A 248 -5.11 -4.77 10.48
N ARG A 249 -6.13 -5.02 9.66
CA ARG A 249 -7.54 -4.97 10.10
C ARG A 249 -7.84 -5.95 11.23
N LYS A 250 -7.29 -7.17 11.16
CA LYS A 250 -7.46 -8.18 12.20
C LYS A 250 -6.88 -7.76 13.55
N LEU A 251 -5.67 -7.16 13.54
CA LEU A 251 -4.98 -6.74 14.76
C LEU A 251 -5.58 -5.48 15.38
N TYR A 252 -6.02 -4.53 14.54
CA TYR A 252 -6.58 -3.27 14.99
C TYR A 252 -8.11 -3.29 15.19
N SER A 253 -8.82 -4.38 14.80
CA SER A 253 -10.24 -4.51 15.09
C SER A 253 -10.46 -4.72 16.60
N GLU A 254 -11.26 -3.87 17.22
CA GLU A 254 -11.67 -4.05 18.61
C GLU A 254 -12.77 -5.12 18.71
N ASN A 255 -12.55 -6.15 19.52
CA ASN A 255 -13.55 -7.14 19.96
C ASN A 255 -14.37 -7.83 18.84
N GLY A 256 -13.77 -8.10 17.67
CA GLY A 256 -14.49 -8.82 16.60
C GLY A 256 -15.63 -8.02 15.94
N LYS A 257 -15.79 -6.76 16.26
CA LYS A 257 -16.64 -5.84 15.48
C LYS A 257 -15.83 -5.28 14.33
N THR A 258 -16.18 -5.70 13.15
CA THR A 258 -15.58 -5.35 11.86
C THR A 258 -15.82 -3.89 11.41
N GLU A 259 -16.08 -2.98 12.33
CA GLU A 259 -16.31 -1.56 12.02
C GLU A 259 -15.11 -0.70 12.48
N LEU A 260 -13.93 -1.05 11.99
CA LEU A 260 -12.96 0.00 11.74
C LEU A 260 -13.51 0.82 10.56
N SER A 261 -13.60 2.14 10.69
CA SER A 261 -13.84 2.99 9.53
C SER A 261 -12.84 2.58 8.43
N GLU A 262 -13.25 2.59 7.17
CA GLU A 262 -12.37 2.25 6.03
C GLU A 262 -11.07 3.04 6.08
N ASP A 263 -11.08 4.22 6.72
CA ASP A 263 -9.93 5.12 6.89
C ASP A 263 -9.02 4.78 8.10
N ALA A 264 -9.32 3.77 8.91
CA ALA A 264 -8.53 3.47 10.11
C ALA A 264 -7.15 2.86 9.79
N ILE A 265 -7.02 2.21 8.62
CA ILE A 265 -5.78 1.63 8.12
C ILE A 265 -5.65 2.00 6.66
N ILE A 266 -4.55 2.66 6.32
CA ILE A 266 -4.30 3.14 4.97
C ILE A 266 -2.97 2.53 4.50
N VAL A 267 -3.00 1.88 3.34
CA VAL A 267 -1.79 1.33 2.69
C VAL A 267 -1.53 2.11 1.42
N ILE A 268 -0.33 2.68 1.28
CA ILE A 268 0.05 3.58 0.19
C ILE A 268 1.36 3.12 -0.44
N GLY A 269 1.42 3.10 -1.75
CA GLY A 269 2.63 2.79 -2.50
C GLY A 269 2.34 2.69 -4.00
N ASP A 270 3.36 2.49 -4.80
CA ASP A 270 3.18 2.32 -6.25
C ASP A 270 2.34 1.08 -6.55
N ILE A 271 2.51 0.01 -5.78
CA ILE A 271 1.74 -1.24 -5.89
C ILE A 271 0.25 -1.01 -5.60
N THR A 272 -0.09 -0.22 -4.57
CA THR A 272 -1.50 0.07 -4.25
C THR A 272 -2.14 0.93 -5.31
N SER A 273 -1.41 1.90 -5.84
CA SER A 273 -1.87 2.76 -6.93
C SER A 273 -2.12 1.97 -8.22
N ALA A 274 -1.25 1.01 -8.53
CA ALA A 274 -1.41 0.11 -9.68
C ALA A 274 -2.66 -0.78 -9.50
N LYS A 275 -2.87 -1.35 -8.31
CA LYS A 275 -4.06 -2.15 -7.98
C LYS A 275 -5.35 -1.35 -8.13
N ASP A 276 -5.41 -0.14 -7.56
CA ASP A 276 -6.59 0.73 -7.63
C ASP A 276 -6.92 1.12 -9.08
N LEU A 277 -5.88 1.36 -9.87
CA LEU A 277 -6.00 1.66 -11.29
C LEU A 277 -6.54 0.44 -12.06
N GLU A 278 -5.99 -0.76 -11.82
CA GLU A 278 -6.47 -2.00 -12.43
C GLU A 278 -7.95 -2.25 -12.11
N ASP A 279 -8.35 -2.14 -10.84
CA ASP A 279 -9.72 -2.35 -10.41
C ASP A 279 -10.69 -1.34 -11.04
N SER A 280 -10.30 -0.07 -11.14
CA SER A 280 -11.07 0.98 -11.79
C SER A 280 -11.25 0.70 -13.28
N PHE A 281 -10.17 0.39 -13.98
CA PHE A 281 -10.23 0.09 -15.42
C PHE A 281 -11.02 -1.18 -15.72
N ARG A 282 -10.86 -2.22 -14.92
CA ARG A 282 -11.61 -3.46 -15.08
C ARG A 282 -13.11 -3.22 -14.93
N MET A 283 -13.52 -2.40 -13.97
CA MET A 283 -14.91 -2.05 -13.75
C MET A 283 -15.46 -1.21 -14.91
N ASP A 284 -14.73 -0.21 -15.36
CA ASP A 284 -15.14 0.67 -16.45
C ASP A 284 -15.19 -0.09 -17.79
N ASN A 285 -14.21 -0.93 -18.09
CA ASN A 285 -14.21 -1.75 -19.30
C ASN A 285 -15.40 -2.71 -19.35
N ASN A 286 -15.77 -3.32 -18.23
CA ASN A 286 -16.95 -4.17 -18.14
C ASN A 286 -18.24 -3.36 -18.38
N ARG A 287 -18.36 -2.17 -17.81
CA ARG A 287 -19.51 -1.27 -18.03
C ARG A 287 -19.62 -0.83 -19.50
N VAL A 288 -18.50 -0.38 -20.09
CA VAL A 288 -18.46 0.06 -21.50
C VAL A 288 -18.79 -1.12 -22.42
N SER A 289 -18.25 -2.30 -22.18
CA SER A 289 -18.54 -3.51 -22.96
C SER A 289 -20.01 -3.89 -22.90
N PHE A 290 -20.60 -3.90 -21.70
CA PHE A 290 -22.04 -4.17 -21.53
C PHE A 290 -22.91 -3.12 -22.26
N LEU A 291 -22.57 -1.84 -22.12
CA LEU A 291 -23.30 -0.75 -22.74
C LEU A 291 -23.22 -0.81 -24.26
N THR A 292 -22.05 -1.15 -24.79
CA THR A 292 -21.81 -1.32 -26.23
C THR A 292 -22.64 -2.48 -26.79
N ILE A 293 -22.63 -3.64 -26.11
CA ILE A 293 -23.44 -4.80 -26.52
C ILE A 293 -24.93 -4.45 -26.49
N ALA A 294 -25.41 -3.80 -25.42
CA ALA A 294 -26.79 -3.37 -25.28
C ALA A 294 -27.18 -2.37 -26.39
N PHE A 295 -26.33 -1.41 -26.70
CA PHE A 295 -26.56 -0.43 -27.76
C PHE A 295 -26.64 -1.09 -29.14
N VAL A 296 -25.70 -1.99 -29.46
CA VAL A 296 -25.72 -2.74 -30.72
C VAL A 296 -26.98 -3.58 -30.82
N PHE A 297 -27.41 -4.24 -29.73
CA PHE A 297 -28.64 -5.01 -29.69
C PHE A 297 -29.87 -4.13 -29.98
N VAL A 298 -29.96 -2.96 -29.34
CA VAL A 298 -31.04 -1.99 -29.59
C VAL A 298 -31.07 -1.56 -31.05
N VAL A 299 -29.91 -1.18 -31.61
CA VAL A 299 -29.81 -0.79 -33.03
C VAL A 299 -30.28 -1.92 -33.95
N LEU A 300 -29.88 -3.16 -33.70
CA LEU A 300 -30.30 -4.30 -34.48
C LEU A 300 -31.82 -4.51 -34.38
N LEU A 301 -32.40 -4.38 -33.20
CA LEU A 301 -33.85 -4.55 -32.96
C LEU A 301 -34.68 -3.52 -33.67
N PHE A 302 -34.19 -2.27 -33.83
CA PHE A 302 -34.88 -1.21 -34.59
C PHE A 302 -34.60 -1.29 -36.10
N THR A 303 -33.58 -1.98 -36.54
CA THR A 303 -33.19 -2.05 -37.96
C THR A 303 -33.80 -3.25 -38.65
N PHE A 304 -34.06 -4.32 -37.93
CA PHE A 304 -34.65 -5.59 -38.42
C PHE A 304 -35.99 -5.88 -37.75
#